data_6a97f30d413c5b23188f6688d7512970
#
_entry.id   6a97f30d413c5b23188f6688d7512970
#
_cell.length_a   1.000
_cell.length_b   1.000
_cell.length_c   1.000
_cell.angle_alpha   90.00
_cell.angle_beta   90.00
_cell.angle_gamma   90.00
#
_symmetry.space_group_name_H-M   'P 1'
#
loop_
_entity.id
_entity.type
_entity.pdbx_description
1 polymer ?
#
loop_
_entity_poly.entity_id
_entity_poly.type
_entity_poly.pdbx_seq_one_letter_code
_entity_poly.pdbx_strand_id
1 'polypeptide(L)'
;MKFPSPSSAEAILTVSGVSRHFGTKAALDDVSVFVARGSVLGLVGENGAGKTTLIKHLLGSLKAQTGSVRVFGLDPVLDPVGVLGRVGYLSERRDLPGWMRVDQFMRYTQAFYPGWDEEYAGQLLEQFQLDPAQKIKTLSQGQQAKTGLLTSLAYRPDLLILDEPSSGLDPVVRRDILEVIIRMVAEEGRTVLFSSHLLDEVERVADHVVMLQRGRVVLNGRTEEVRRGHISAVLAFAEPPVTAPVVAGAHAVAGYGSEWRVLFGGSHLELATAAALIGARVVEERTPTLDEILVARAGGKGS
;
A
#
# COMPACT_ATOMS: atom_id res chain seq x y z
N MET A 1 17.67 -9.39 4.24
CA MET A 1 16.84 -10.41 4.88
C MET A 1 16.07 -11.12 3.77
N LYS A 2 16.28 -12.44 3.55
CA LYS A 2 15.44 -13.22 2.62
C LYS A 2 14.16 -13.57 3.35
N PHE A 3 13.04 -13.05 2.89
CA PHE A 3 11.73 -13.39 3.44
C PHE A 3 11.34 -14.81 3.04
N PRO A 4 10.67 -15.59 3.92
CA PRO A 4 10.14 -16.88 3.55
C PRO A 4 9.11 -16.67 2.44
N SER A 5 9.34 -17.28 1.30
CA SER A 5 8.32 -17.40 0.26
C SER A 5 7.23 -18.30 0.83
N PRO A 6 5.96 -17.84 0.92
CA PRO A 6 4.86 -18.77 1.20
C PRO A 6 4.85 -19.86 0.12
N SER A 7 4.33 -21.01 0.45
CA SER A 7 4.12 -22.04 -0.55
C SER A 7 3.33 -21.44 -1.72
N SER A 8 3.71 -21.69 -2.94
CA SER A 8 3.08 -21.12 -4.15
C SER A 8 1.57 -21.36 -4.24
N ALA A 9 1.02 -22.25 -3.40
CA ALA A 9 -0.40 -22.56 -3.30
C ALA A 9 -1.24 -21.50 -2.56
N GLU A 10 -0.63 -20.61 -1.75
CA GLU A 10 -1.35 -19.61 -0.96
C GLU A 10 -1.28 -18.19 -1.54
N ALA A 11 -0.37 -17.93 -2.49
CA ALA A 11 -0.21 -16.61 -3.06
C ALA A 11 -1.21 -16.36 -4.20
N ILE A 12 -2.02 -15.32 -4.06
CA ILE A 12 -2.93 -14.86 -5.13
C ILE A 12 -2.17 -14.05 -6.19
N LEU A 13 -1.07 -13.42 -5.79
CA LEU A 13 -0.24 -12.55 -6.60
C LEU A 13 1.23 -12.78 -6.25
N THR A 14 2.06 -12.93 -7.29
CA THR A 14 3.51 -13.06 -7.15
C THR A 14 4.22 -12.21 -8.20
N VAL A 15 5.15 -11.40 -7.75
CA VAL A 15 6.10 -10.64 -8.57
C VAL A 15 7.49 -11.10 -8.18
N SER A 16 8.31 -11.51 -9.15
CA SER A 16 9.65 -12.06 -8.91
C SER A 16 10.67 -11.36 -9.79
N GLY A 17 11.57 -10.57 -9.19
CA GLY A 17 12.71 -9.92 -9.85
C GLY A 17 12.33 -8.98 -10.99
N VAL A 18 11.18 -8.31 -10.90
CA VAL A 18 10.67 -7.46 -11.97
C VAL A 18 11.45 -6.17 -12.06
N SER A 19 12.01 -5.91 -13.24
CA SER A 19 12.60 -4.61 -13.59
C SER A 19 11.91 -3.99 -14.80
N ARG A 20 11.83 -2.66 -14.81
CA ARG A 20 11.25 -1.87 -15.89
C ARG A 20 11.90 -0.51 -16.00
N HIS A 21 12.39 -0.19 -17.19
CA HIS A 21 12.97 1.11 -17.53
C HIS A 21 12.09 1.86 -18.53
N PHE A 22 12.01 3.18 -18.39
CA PHE A 22 11.47 4.12 -19.37
C PHE A 22 12.59 5.08 -19.75
N GLY A 23 13.18 4.87 -20.92
CA GLY A 23 14.44 5.52 -21.31
C GLY A 23 15.55 5.19 -20.30
N THR A 24 16.17 6.19 -19.72
CA THR A 24 17.23 6.05 -18.70
C THR A 24 16.71 5.86 -17.28
N LYS A 25 15.41 6.09 -17.04
CA LYS A 25 14.82 6.01 -15.69
C LYS A 25 14.40 4.58 -15.37
N ALA A 26 14.99 3.98 -14.35
CA ALA A 26 14.48 2.75 -13.75
C ALA A 26 13.20 3.07 -12.97
N ALA A 27 12.06 2.56 -13.44
CA ALA A 27 10.78 2.69 -12.75
C ALA A 27 10.55 1.54 -11.75
N LEU A 28 11.08 0.35 -12.07
CA LEU A 28 11.20 -0.80 -11.17
C LEU A 28 12.58 -1.41 -11.36
N ASP A 29 13.21 -1.87 -10.27
CA ASP A 29 14.53 -2.45 -10.25
C ASP A 29 14.59 -3.61 -9.25
N ASP A 30 14.56 -4.84 -9.79
CA ASP A 30 14.57 -6.11 -9.05
C ASP A 30 13.48 -6.22 -7.97
N VAL A 31 12.24 -5.85 -8.34
CA VAL A 31 11.09 -5.85 -7.42
C VAL A 31 10.53 -7.26 -7.27
N SER A 32 10.46 -7.72 -6.01
CA SER A 32 9.82 -8.98 -5.63
C SER A 32 8.80 -8.74 -4.53
N VAL A 33 7.54 -9.13 -4.79
CA VAL A 33 6.40 -8.96 -3.89
C VAL A 33 5.47 -10.16 -4.04
N PHE A 34 4.87 -10.58 -2.95
CA PHE A 34 3.78 -11.55 -2.99
C PHE A 34 2.61 -11.07 -2.12
N VAL A 35 1.41 -11.54 -2.43
CA VAL A 35 0.19 -11.28 -1.66
C VAL A 35 -0.50 -12.60 -1.38
N ALA A 36 -0.75 -12.88 -0.12
CA ALA A 36 -1.52 -14.06 0.29
C ALA A 36 -3.01 -13.84 0.03
N ARG A 37 -3.73 -14.93 -0.24
CA ARG A 37 -5.20 -14.87 -0.38
C ARG A 37 -5.84 -14.41 0.94
N GLY A 38 -6.87 -13.55 0.85
CA GLY A 38 -7.61 -13.06 2.01
C GLY A 38 -6.85 -12.07 2.88
N SER A 39 -5.82 -11.41 2.34
CA SER A 39 -5.04 -10.39 3.06
C SER A 39 -5.09 -9.02 2.39
N VAL A 40 -4.77 -8.00 3.16
CA VAL A 40 -4.59 -6.62 2.68
C VAL A 40 -3.10 -6.30 2.55
N LEU A 41 -2.65 -6.01 1.32
CA LEU A 41 -1.33 -5.45 1.08
C LEU A 41 -1.40 -3.94 0.90
N GLY A 42 -0.70 -3.19 1.74
CA GLY A 42 -0.41 -1.77 1.55
C GLY A 42 0.87 -1.57 0.75
N LEU A 43 0.76 -0.98 -0.44
CA LEU A 43 1.90 -0.61 -1.29
C LEU A 43 2.21 0.87 -1.10
N VAL A 44 3.26 1.18 -0.34
CA VAL A 44 3.60 2.55 0.04
C VAL A 44 4.83 3.08 -0.70
N GLY A 45 4.92 4.39 -0.78
CA GLY A 45 6.05 5.10 -1.37
C GLY A 45 5.67 6.47 -1.91
N GLU A 46 6.66 7.32 -2.08
CA GLU A 46 6.47 8.67 -2.64
C GLU A 46 5.92 8.62 -4.08
N ASN A 47 5.49 9.79 -4.57
CA ASN A 47 5.12 9.93 -5.97
C ASN A 47 6.32 9.64 -6.88
N GLY A 48 6.10 8.76 -7.86
CA GLY A 48 7.17 8.30 -8.75
C GLY A 48 8.03 7.16 -8.20
N ALA A 49 7.73 6.59 -7.03
CA ALA A 49 8.44 5.44 -6.46
C ALA A 49 8.29 4.15 -7.26
N GLY A 50 7.29 4.06 -8.16
CA GLY A 50 7.04 2.88 -8.99
C GLY A 50 5.72 2.16 -8.72
N LYS A 51 4.89 2.62 -7.77
CA LYS A 51 3.62 1.97 -7.37
C LYS A 51 2.69 1.70 -8.55
N THR A 52 2.27 2.74 -9.26
CA THR A 52 1.41 2.60 -10.45
C THR A 52 2.08 1.77 -11.56
N THR A 53 3.41 1.83 -11.69
CA THR A 53 4.13 0.99 -12.66
C THR A 53 4.02 -0.48 -12.27
N LEU A 54 4.19 -0.83 -11.00
CA LEU A 54 3.99 -2.19 -10.51
C LEU A 54 2.55 -2.65 -10.75
N ILE A 55 1.54 -1.84 -10.38
CA ILE A 55 0.13 -2.14 -10.62
C ILE A 55 -0.16 -2.41 -12.11
N LYS A 56 0.40 -1.63 -13.02
CA LYS A 56 0.24 -1.86 -14.47
C LYS A 56 0.81 -3.20 -14.93
N HIS A 57 1.86 -3.72 -14.29
CA HIS A 57 2.36 -5.07 -14.58
C HIS A 57 1.39 -6.14 -14.05
N LEU A 58 0.77 -5.92 -12.87
CA LEU A 58 -0.23 -6.84 -12.32
C LEU A 58 -1.49 -6.92 -13.18
N LEU A 59 -1.87 -5.81 -13.82
CA LEU A 59 -3.02 -5.73 -14.72
C LEU A 59 -2.69 -6.17 -16.17
N GLY A 60 -1.45 -6.59 -16.47
CA GLY A 60 -1.03 -6.96 -17.80
C GLY A 60 -0.88 -5.79 -18.80
N SER A 61 -1.11 -4.54 -18.36
CA SER A 61 -0.95 -3.34 -19.21
C SER A 61 0.51 -3.04 -19.54
N LEU A 62 1.45 -3.59 -18.78
CA LEU A 62 2.88 -3.53 -19.03
C LEU A 62 3.51 -4.92 -18.92
N LYS A 63 4.35 -5.26 -19.91
CA LYS A 63 5.18 -6.46 -19.87
C LYS A 63 6.48 -6.18 -19.11
N ALA A 64 6.87 -7.05 -18.17
CA ALA A 64 8.15 -6.97 -17.49
C ALA A 64 9.31 -7.09 -18.51
N GLN A 65 10.38 -6.31 -18.29
CA GLN A 65 11.62 -6.44 -19.08
C GLN A 65 12.46 -7.60 -18.56
N THR A 66 12.48 -7.78 -17.23
CA THR A 66 13.08 -8.94 -16.55
C THR A 66 12.15 -9.41 -15.45
N GLY A 67 12.33 -10.64 -14.99
CA GLY A 67 11.52 -11.23 -13.97
C GLY A 67 10.17 -11.75 -14.46
N SER A 68 9.25 -12.01 -13.55
CA SER A 68 7.93 -12.55 -13.86
C SER A 68 6.85 -12.01 -12.96
N VAL A 69 5.61 -11.98 -13.49
CA VAL A 69 4.39 -11.63 -12.75
C VAL A 69 3.40 -12.76 -12.90
N ARG A 70 2.76 -13.15 -11.79
CA ARG A 70 1.66 -14.10 -11.77
C ARG A 70 0.53 -13.54 -10.91
N VAL A 71 -0.68 -13.57 -11.45
CA VAL A 71 -1.92 -13.23 -10.73
C VAL A 71 -2.86 -14.42 -10.90
N PHE A 72 -3.33 -15.01 -9.79
CA PHE A 72 -4.04 -16.29 -9.78
C PHE A 72 -3.25 -17.46 -10.44
N GLY A 73 -1.91 -17.39 -10.44
CA GLY A 73 -1.04 -18.31 -11.17
C GLY A 73 -0.91 -18.03 -12.66
N LEU A 74 -1.70 -17.13 -13.23
CA LEU A 74 -1.71 -16.75 -14.65
C LEU A 74 -0.73 -15.61 -14.92
N ASP A 75 -0.21 -15.55 -16.15
CA ASP A 75 0.54 -14.40 -16.64
C ASP A 75 -0.45 -13.34 -17.16
N PRO A 76 -0.50 -12.13 -16.56
CA PRO A 76 -1.52 -11.15 -16.91
C PRO A 76 -1.37 -10.57 -18.33
N VAL A 77 -0.19 -10.73 -18.96
CA VAL A 77 0.04 -10.32 -20.36
C VAL A 77 -0.42 -11.40 -21.35
N LEU A 78 -0.25 -12.68 -20.97
CA LEU A 78 -0.61 -13.81 -21.82
C LEU A 78 -2.07 -14.20 -21.71
N ASP A 79 -2.65 -14.06 -20.52
CA ASP A 79 -4.07 -14.34 -20.25
C ASP A 79 -4.73 -13.15 -19.51
N PRO A 80 -4.92 -12.01 -20.19
CA PRO A 80 -5.55 -10.83 -19.58
C PRO A 80 -7.02 -11.07 -19.21
N VAL A 81 -7.75 -11.90 -19.97
CA VAL A 81 -9.16 -12.17 -19.68
C VAL A 81 -9.31 -13.00 -18.40
N GLY A 82 -8.51 -14.07 -18.25
CA GLY A 82 -8.50 -14.90 -17.05
C GLY A 82 -8.10 -14.13 -15.78
N VAL A 83 -7.27 -13.09 -15.93
CA VAL A 83 -6.87 -12.23 -14.81
C VAL A 83 -7.90 -11.13 -14.56
N LEU A 84 -8.21 -10.30 -15.54
CA LEU A 84 -9.03 -9.10 -15.36
C LEU A 84 -10.50 -9.43 -15.03
N GLY A 85 -11.00 -10.58 -15.47
CA GLY A 85 -12.35 -11.05 -15.08
C GLY A 85 -12.52 -11.28 -13.57
N ARG A 86 -11.42 -11.37 -12.81
CA ARG A 86 -11.38 -11.64 -11.37
C ARG A 86 -10.73 -10.52 -10.55
N VAL A 87 -10.30 -9.43 -11.21
CA VAL A 87 -9.63 -8.28 -10.59
C VAL A 87 -10.55 -7.06 -10.66
N GLY A 88 -10.90 -6.49 -9.50
CA GLY A 88 -11.47 -5.15 -9.40
C GLY A 88 -10.33 -4.11 -9.43
N TYR A 89 -10.47 -3.07 -10.24
CA TYR A 89 -9.45 -2.04 -10.33
C TYR A 89 -10.04 -0.63 -10.24
N LEU A 90 -9.48 0.18 -9.36
CA LEU A 90 -9.73 1.62 -9.27
C LEU A 90 -8.42 2.37 -9.49
N SER A 91 -8.36 3.17 -10.56
CA SER A 91 -7.19 4.00 -10.85
C SER A 91 -7.19 5.31 -10.06
N GLU A 92 -6.01 5.85 -9.77
CA GLU A 92 -5.84 7.17 -9.16
C GLU A 92 -6.58 8.28 -9.92
N ARG A 93 -6.51 8.26 -11.25
CA ARG A 93 -7.13 9.28 -12.11
C ARG A 93 -8.65 9.21 -12.16
N ARG A 94 -9.23 8.04 -11.80
CA ARG A 94 -10.68 7.84 -11.86
C ARG A 94 -11.27 8.26 -13.19
N ASP A 95 -10.62 7.86 -14.31
CA ASP A 95 -11.04 8.22 -15.67
C ASP A 95 -12.37 7.54 -16.02
N LEU A 96 -13.46 8.02 -15.41
CA LEU A 96 -14.81 7.54 -15.64
C LEU A 96 -15.43 8.28 -16.84
N PRO A 97 -16.36 7.62 -17.59
CA PRO A 97 -17.00 8.22 -18.78
C PRO A 97 -17.97 9.33 -18.36
N GLY A 98 -17.48 10.56 -18.27
CA GLY A 98 -18.23 11.72 -17.75
C GLY A 98 -19.54 12.04 -18.49
N TRP A 99 -19.74 11.54 -19.70
CA TRP A 99 -20.96 11.69 -20.48
C TRP A 99 -22.07 10.74 -20.08
N MET A 100 -21.76 9.64 -19.38
CA MET A 100 -22.74 8.69 -18.85
C MET A 100 -23.34 9.17 -17.53
N ARG A 101 -24.53 8.63 -17.19
CA ARG A 101 -25.06 8.63 -15.84
C ARG A 101 -24.49 7.45 -15.05
N VAL A 102 -24.61 7.49 -13.72
CA VAL A 102 -24.15 6.41 -12.84
C VAL A 102 -24.79 5.07 -13.24
N ASP A 103 -26.13 5.03 -13.42
CA ASP A 103 -26.85 3.82 -13.83
C ASP A 103 -26.42 3.29 -15.22
N GLN A 104 -26.09 4.19 -16.14
CA GLN A 104 -25.59 3.80 -17.47
C GLN A 104 -24.21 3.20 -17.38
N PHE A 105 -23.34 3.75 -16.53
CA PHE A 105 -22.00 3.23 -16.33
C PHE A 105 -21.99 1.86 -15.62
N MET A 106 -22.90 1.67 -14.65
CA MET A 106 -23.11 0.37 -14.02
C MET A 106 -23.50 -0.69 -15.06
N ARG A 107 -24.52 -0.42 -15.90
CA ARG A 107 -24.95 -1.34 -16.98
C ARG A 107 -23.86 -1.57 -18.02
N TYR A 108 -23.10 -0.54 -18.35
CA TYR A 108 -21.96 -0.68 -19.28
C TYR A 108 -20.91 -1.63 -18.69
N THR A 109 -20.54 -1.48 -17.42
CA THR A 109 -19.57 -2.36 -16.75
C THR A 109 -20.11 -3.78 -16.62
N GLN A 110 -21.38 -3.95 -16.24
CA GLN A 110 -22.07 -5.24 -16.13
C GLN A 110 -21.94 -6.09 -17.40
N ALA A 111 -21.98 -5.46 -18.58
CA ALA A 111 -21.86 -6.17 -19.85
C ALA A 111 -20.51 -6.89 -20.05
N PHE A 112 -19.46 -6.50 -19.32
CA PHE A 112 -18.14 -7.14 -19.41
C PHE A 112 -17.89 -8.20 -18.31
N TYR A 113 -18.71 -8.21 -17.27
CA TYR A 113 -18.50 -9.07 -16.10
C TYR A 113 -19.72 -9.98 -15.85
N PRO A 114 -19.70 -11.23 -16.33
CA PRO A 114 -20.80 -12.18 -16.14
C PRO A 114 -21.16 -12.45 -14.68
N GLY A 115 -20.21 -12.24 -13.75
CA GLY A 115 -20.41 -12.37 -12.30
C GLY A 115 -20.99 -11.12 -11.63
N TRP A 116 -21.55 -10.16 -12.38
CA TRP A 116 -22.17 -8.97 -11.83
C TRP A 116 -23.34 -9.34 -10.89
N ASP A 117 -23.26 -8.83 -9.66
CA ASP A 117 -24.26 -9.02 -8.61
C ASP A 117 -25.10 -7.74 -8.48
N GLU A 118 -26.34 -7.78 -9.05
CA GLU A 118 -27.24 -6.63 -9.11
C GLU A 118 -27.70 -6.18 -7.71
N GLU A 119 -27.95 -7.15 -6.81
CA GLU A 119 -28.35 -6.86 -5.44
C GLU A 119 -27.23 -6.15 -4.68
N TYR A 120 -26.01 -6.66 -4.79
CA TYR A 120 -24.83 -6.04 -4.17
C TYR A 120 -24.52 -4.67 -4.75
N ALA A 121 -24.64 -4.50 -6.07
CA ALA A 121 -24.48 -3.21 -6.71
C ALA A 121 -25.52 -2.18 -6.19
N GLY A 122 -26.76 -2.61 -5.97
CA GLY A 122 -27.81 -1.80 -5.35
C GLY A 122 -27.47 -1.41 -3.90
N GLN A 123 -26.99 -2.35 -3.09
CA GLN A 123 -26.55 -2.09 -1.72
C GLN A 123 -25.38 -1.08 -1.67
N LEU A 124 -24.41 -1.21 -2.57
CA LEU A 124 -23.30 -0.26 -2.68
C LEU A 124 -23.76 1.13 -3.12
N LEU A 125 -24.74 1.20 -4.04
CA LEU A 125 -25.32 2.46 -4.52
C LEU A 125 -25.95 3.23 -3.35
N GLU A 126 -26.75 2.55 -2.53
CA GLU A 126 -27.38 3.11 -1.33
C GLU A 126 -26.34 3.51 -0.28
N GLN A 127 -25.41 2.62 0.03
CA GLN A 127 -24.35 2.87 1.02
C GLN A 127 -23.50 4.09 0.66
N PHE A 128 -23.17 4.24 -0.62
CA PHE A 128 -22.37 5.37 -1.11
C PHE A 128 -23.20 6.63 -1.34
N GLN A 129 -24.52 6.55 -1.18
CA GLN A 129 -25.45 7.65 -1.39
C GLN A 129 -25.31 8.27 -2.78
N LEU A 130 -25.22 7.43 -3.81
CA LEU A 130 -25.10 7.85 -5.20
C LEU A 130 -26.46 7.94 -5.87
N ASP A 131 -26.71 9.04 -6.58
CA ASP A 131 -27.91 9.18 -7.43
C ASP A 131 -27.65 8.48 -8.78
N PRO A 132 -28.39 7.39 -9.11
CA PRO A 132 -28.20 6.66 -10.36
C PRO A 132 -28.48 7.51 -11.61
N ALA A 133 -29.31 8.55 -11.51
CA ALA A 133 -29.66 9.43 -12.62
C ALA A 133 -28.64 10.55 -12.85
N GLN A 134 -27.72 10.79 -11.90
CA GLN A 134 -26.74 11.88 -11.99
C GLN A 134 -25.65 11.58 -13.03
N LYS A 135 -25.25 12.59 -13.80
CA LYS A 135 -24.14 12.48 -14.77
C LYS A 135 -22.80 12.44 -14.07
N ILE A 136 -21.92 11.52 -14.46
CA ILE A 136 -20.60 11.32 -13.86
C ILE A 136 -19.75 12.62 -13.86
N LYS A 137 -19.82 13.42 -14.93
CA LYS A 137 -19.09 14.70 -15.00
C LYS A 137 -19.53 15.74 -13.95
N THR A 138 -20.71 15.57 -13.34
CA THR A 138 -21.25 16.48 -12.31
C THR A 138 -21.03 15.98 -10.89
N LEU A 139 -20.48 14.78 -10.75
CA LEU A 139 -20.13 14.19 -9.45
C LEU A 139 -18.94 14.91 -8.83
N SER A 140 -18.93 15.05 -7.50
CA SER A 140 -17.73 15.43 -6.75
C SER A 140 -16.64 14.37 -6.92
N GLN A 141 -15.39 14.71 -6.60
CA GLN A 141 -14.28 13.75 -6.64
C GLN A 141 -14.55 12.52 -5.76
N GLY A 142 -15.14 12.73 -4.58
CA GLY A 142 -15.55 11.67 -3.69
C GLY A 142 -16.64 10.76 -4.28
N GLN A 143 -17.65 11.34 -4.90
CA GLN A 143 -18.69 10.57 -5.59
C GLN A 143 -18.16 9.82 -6.81
N GLN A 144 -17.18 10.38 -7.55
CA GLN A 144 -16.50 9.67 -8.64
C GLN A 144 -15.71 8.48 -8.11
N ALA A 145 -14.99 8.64 -7.00
CA ALA A 145 -14.27 7.55 -6.34
C ALA A 145 -15.23 6.43 -5.90
N LYS A 146 -16.34 6.79 -5.25
CA LYS A 146 -17.38 5.85 -4.83
C LYS A 146 -18.01 5.13 -6.03
N THR A 147 -18.29 5.84 -7.13
CA THR A 147 -18.82 5.24 -8.37
C THR A 147 -17.84 4.25 -9.00
N GLY A 148 -16.56 4.61 -9.09
CA GLY A 148 -15.51 3.71 -9.58
C GLY A 148 -15.32 2.49 -8.67
N LEU A 149 -15.38 2.68 -7.35
CA LEU A 149 -15.28 1.60 -6.39
C LEU A 149 -16.49 0.65 -6.50
N LEU A 150 -17.73 1.18 -6.57
CA LEU A 150 -18.94 0.39 -6.78
C LEU A 150 -18.80 -0.52 -8.01
N THR A 151 -18.43 0.04 -9.16
CA THR A 151 -18.33 -0.73 -10.40
C THR A 151 -17.18 -1.73 -10.39
N SER A 152 -16.12 -1.49 -9.62
CA SER A 152 -15.03 -2.46 -9.44
C SER A 152 -15.33 -3.57 -8.44
N LEU A 153 -16.39 -3.43 -7.63
CA LEU A 153 -16.83 -4.38 -6.62
C LEU A 153 -18.01 -5.23 -7.03
N ALA A 154 -18.90 -4.69 -7.85
CA ALA A 154 -20.24 -5.27 -8.12
C ALA A 154 -20.21 -6.68 -8.74
N TYR A 155 -19.09 -7.10 -9.35
CA TYR A 155 -18.90 -8.46 -9.87
C TYR A 155 -18.14 -9.38 -8.91
N ARG A 156 -18.01 -8.98 -7.64
CA ARG A 156 -17.41 -9.79 -6.57
C ARG A 156 -15.99 -10.29 -6.91
N PRO A 157 -15.02 -9.41 -7.24
CA PRO A 157 -13.66 -9.81 -7.64
C PRO A 157 -12.94 -10.58 -6.53
N ASP A 158 -12.07 -11.52 -6.89
CA ASP A 158 -11.18 -12.22 -5.94
C ASP A 158 -10.04 -11.34 -5.42
N LEU A 159 -9.60 -10.37 -6.23
CA LEU A 159 -8.55 -9.40 -5.91
C LEU A 159 -9.04 -7.99 -6.27
N LEU A 160 -9.00 -7.09 -5.30
CA LEU A 160 -9.22 -5.67 -5.52
C LEU A 160 -7.88 -4.92 -5.54
N ILE A 161 -7.61 -4.18 -6.60
CA ILE A 161 -6.43 -3.32 -6.74
C ILE A 161 -6.88 -1.86 -6.75
N LEU A 162 -6.41 -1.08 -5.80
CA LEU A 162 -6.74 0.33 -5.65
C LEU A 162 -5.45 1.16 -5.76
N ASP A 163 -5.37 1.99 -6.80
CA ASP A 163 -4.22 2.88 -7.00
C ASP A 163 -4.53 4.27 -6.45
N GLU A 164 -3.96 4.61 -5.28
CA GLU A 164 -4.17 5.87 -4.56
C GLU A 164 -5.67 6.21 -4.38
N PRO A 165 -6.50 5.30 -3.81
CA PRO A 165 -7.96 5.44 -3.82
C PRO A 165 -8.45 6.68 -3.07
N SER A 166 -7.71 7.16 -2.08
CA SER A 166 -8.02 8.29 -1.20
C SER A 166 -7.39 9.62 -1.65
N SER A 167 -6.58 9.61 -2.71
CA SER A 167 -5.89 10.80 -3.20
C SER A 167 -6.87 11.92 -3.57
N GLY A 168 -6.65 13.11 -3.01
CA GLY A 168 -7.48 14.30 -3.27
C GLY A 168 -8.88 14.25 -2.65
N LEU A 169 -9.18 13.29 -1.77
CA LEU A 169 -10.48 13.16 -1.11
C LEU A 169 -10.47 13.79 0.29
N ASP A 170 -11.65 14.22 0.73
CA ASP A 170 -11.86 14.65 2.10
C ASP A 170 -11.79 13.48 3.11
N PRO A 171 -11.57 13.75 4.41
CA PRO A 171 -11.40 12.71 5.42
C PRO A 171 -12.61 11.78 5.59
N VAL A 172 -13.82 12.23 5.29
CA VAL A 172 -15.04 11.42 5.44
C VAL A 172 -15.08 10.36 4.34
N VAL A 173 -14.90 10.77 3.08
CA VAL A 173 -14.87 9.83 1.94
C VAL A 173 -13.71 8.84 2.04
N ARG A 174 -12.54 9.28 2.52
CA ARG A 174 -11.42 8.37 2.81
C ARG A 174 -11.82 7.27 3.77
N ARG A 175 -12.47 7.63 4.87
CA ARG A 175 -12.94 6.66 5.85
C ARG A 175 -13.93 5.68 5.25
N ASP A 176 -14.89 6.14 4.45
CA ASP A 176 -15.86 5.28 3.79
C ASP A 176 -15.18 4.23 2.89
N ILE A 177 -14.14 4.63 2.13
CA ILE A 177 -13.36 3.72 1.28
C ILE A 177 -12.62 2.68 2.13
N LEU A 178 -11.95 3.10 3.21
CA LEU A 178 -11.23 2.18 4.11
C LEU A 178 -12.18 1.20 4.80
N GLU A 179 -13.36 1.63 5.21
CA GLU A 179 -14.38 0.75 5.80
C GLU A 179 -14.85 -0.33 4.81
N VAL A 180 -14.99 0.03 3.53
CA VAL A 180 -15.31 -0.97 2.49
C VAL A 180 -14.19 -1.99 2.32
N ILE A 181 -12.93 -1.55 2.31
CA ILE A 181 -11.76 -2.45 2.24
C ILE A 181 -11.77 -3.43 3.41
N ILE A 182 -11.92 -2.92 4.64
CA ILE A 182 -11.94 -3.75 5.85
C ILE A 182 -13.05 -4.80 5.78
N ARG A 183 -14.26 -4.39 5.40
CA ARG A 183 -15.42 -5.28 5.30
C ARG A 183 -15.20 -6.39 4.26
N MET A 184 -14.70 -6.05 3.08
CA MET A 184 -14.42 -7.03 2.01
C MET A 184 -13.50 -8.15 2.47
N VAL A 185 -12.46 -7.80 3.24
CA VAL A 185 -11.50 -8.80 3.74
C VAL A 185 -12.08 -9.56 4.92
N ALA A 186 -12.66 -8.88 5.90
CA ALA A 186 -13.15 -9.49 7.13
C ALA A 186 -14.39 -10.38 6.92
N GLU A 187 -15.32 -9.95 6.06
CA GLU A 187 -16.61 -10.64 5.86
C GLU A 187 -16.61 -11.55 4.64
N GLU A 188 -15.88 -11.17 3.58
CA GLU A 188 -15.91 -11.88 2.30
C GLU A 188 -14.62 -12.67 2.01
N GLY A 189 -13.58 -12.55 2.85
CA GLY A 189 -12.30 -13.23 2.69
C GLY A 189 -11.54 -12.87 1.41
N ARG A 190 -11.82 -11.69 0.85
CA ARG A 190 -11.23 -11.23 -0.40
C ARG A 190 -9.85 -10.63 -0.18
N THR A 191 -9.08 -10.56 -1.24
CA THR A 191 -7.73 -9.99 -1.19
C THR A 191 -7.74 -8.57 -1.71
N VAL A 192 -7.01 -7.68 -1.04
CA VAL A 192 -6.89 -6.28 -1.44
C VAL A 192 -5.42 -5.89 -1.56
N LEU A 193 -5.07 -5.23 -2.65
CA LEU A 193 -3.83 -4.47 -2.79
C LEU A 193 -4.22 -3.00 -2.97
N PHE A 194 -3.78 -2.14 -2.07
CA PHE A 194 -3.98 -0.71 -2.27
C PHE A 194 -2.66 0.05 -2.16
N SER A 195 -2.46 0.98 -3.08
CA SER A 195 -1.34 1.90 -2.99
C SER A 195 -1.75 3.16 -2.22
N SER A 196 -0.87 3.68 -1.40
CA SER A 196 -1.05 4.96 -0.72
C SER A 196 0.30 5.63 -0.45
N HIS A 197 0.29 6.95 -0.42
CA HIS A 197 1.37 7.75 0.17
C HIS A 197 1.04 8.17 1.60
N LEU A 198 -0.18 7.87 2.09
CA LEU A 198 -0.67 8.14 3.44
C LEU A 198 -0.51 6.88 4.30
N LEU A 199 0.45 6.91 5.20
CA LEU A 199 0.86 5.74 5.97
C LEU A 199 -0.10 5.39 7.09
N ASP A 200 -0.82 6.37 7.61
CA ASP A 200 -1.90 6.18 8.58
C ASP A 200 -3.04 5.31 8.03
N GLU A 201 -3.37 5.43 6.74
CA GLU A 201 -4.34 4.57 6.08
C GLU A 201 -3.85 3.12 6.04
N VAL A 202 -2.58 2.93 5.65
CA VAL A 202 -1.97 1.60 5.55
C VAL A 202 -1.87 0.94 6.92
N GLU A 203 -1.44 1.68 7.93
CA GLU A 203 -1.33 1.19 9.31
C GLU A 203 -2.65 0.70 9.87
N ARG A 204 -3.78 1.31 9.44
CA ARG A 204 -5.12 0.95 9.91
C ARG A 204 -5.69 -0.32 9.31
N VAL A 205 -5.33 -0.66 8.06
CA VAL A 205 -6.03 -1.72 7.32
C VAL A 205 -5.12 -2.80 6.74
N ALA A 206 -3.82 -2.54 6.58
CA ALA A 206 -2.92 -3.47 5.90
C ALA A 206 -2.34 -4.53 6.86
N ASP A 207 -2.52 -5.79 6.52
CA ASP A 207 -1.84 -6.93 7.19
C ASP A 207 -0.35 -6.96 6.83
N HIS A 208 -0.03 -6.52 5.62
CA HIS A 208 1.31 -6.54 5.05
C HIS A 208 1.63 -5.20 4.40
N VAL A 209 2.85 -4.72 4.56
CA VAL A 209 3.31 -3.48 3.95
C VAL A 209 4.53 -3.72 3.07
N VAL A 210 4.49 -3.15 1.87
CA VAL A 210 5.64 -3.09 0.96
C VAL A 210 5.92 -1.64 0.65
N MET A 211 7.14 -1.19 0.95
CA MET A 211 7.59 0.15 0.58
C MET A 211 8.46 0.12 -0.66
N LEU A 212 8.04 0.91 -1.65
CA LEU A 212 8.85 1.22 -2.83
C LEU A 212 9.54 2.57 -2.68
N GLN A 213 10.84 2.60 -2.98
CA GLN A 213 11.62 3.84 -3.10
C GLN A 213 12.50 3.75 -4.34
N ARG A 214 12.36 4.72 -5.25
CA ARG A 214 13.14 4.77 -6.51
C ARG A 214 13.14 3.44 -7.28
N GLY A 215 11.97 2.79 -7.35
CA GLY A 215 11.78 1.54 -8.07
C GLY A 215 12.25 0.28 -7.33
N ARG A 216 12.74 0.37 -6.10
CA ARG A 216 13.22 -0.77 -5.30
C ARG A 216 12.36 -0.99 -4.06
N VAL A 217 12.24 -2.24 -3.64
CA VAL A 217 11.62 -2.57 -2.35
C VAL A 217 12.64 -2.29 -1.24
N VAL A 218 12.31 -1.36 -0.36
CA VAL A 218 13.15 -1.00 0.80
C VAL A 218 12.62 -1.53 2.11
N LEU A 219 11.33 -1.90 2.15
CA LEU A 219 10.69 -2.56 3.27
C LEU A 219 9.62 -3.51 2.75
N ASN A 220 9.56 -4.72 3.33
CA ASN A 220 8.56 -5.73 3.04
C ASN A 220 8.36 -6.58 4.30
N GLY A 221 7.16 -6.66 4.83
CA GLY A 221 6.87 -7.43 6.03
C GLY A 221 5.44 -7.27 6.51
N ARG A 222 5.06 -8.08 7.49
CA ARG A 222 3.78 -7.91 8.20
C ARG A 222 3.80 -6.59 8.95
N THR A 223 2.73 -5.82 8.86
CA THR A 223 2.64 -4.47 9.45
C THR A 223 3.00 -4.46 10.94
N GLU A 224 2.44 -5.39 11.70
CA GLU A 224 2.73 -5.52 13.13
C GLU A 224 4.19 -5.92 13.43
N GLU A 225 4.77 -6.84 12.63
CA GLU A 225 6.17 -7.25 12.80
C GLU A 225 7.14 -6.12 12.49
N VAL A 226 6.83 -5.34 11.44
CA VAL A 226 7.61 -4.14 11.09
C VAL A 226 7.59 -3.15 12.24
N ARG A 227 6.43 -2.88 12.85
CA ARG A 227 6.32 -1.95 13.97
C ARG A 227 7.03 -2.46 15.23
N ARG A 228 6.80 -3.72 15.60
CA ARG A 228 7.42 -4.36 16.79
C ARG A 228 8.92 -4.54 16.67
N GLY A 229 9.45 -4.65 15.45
CA GLY A 229 10.89 -4.71 15.18
C GLY A 229 11.61 -3.36 15.29
N HIS A 230 10.91 -2.28 15.67
CA HIS A 230 11.48 -0.94 15.81
C HIS A 230 11.05 -0.30 17.13
N ILE A 231 11.91 0.54 17.67
CA ILE A 231 11.68 1.28 18.90
C ILE A 231 11.94 2.77 18.64
N SER A 232 10.97 3.62 18.98
CA SER A 232 11.18 5.07 19.08
C SER A 232 11.50 5.39 20.53
N ALA A 233 12.67 5.96 20.78
CA ALA A 233 13.12 6.24 22.14
C ALA A 233 13.74 7.63 22.27
N VAL A 234 13.75 8.14 23.51
CA VAL A 234 14.50 9.34 23.90
C VAL A 234 15.71 8.91 24.71
N LEU A 235 16.89 9.32 24.23
CA LEU A 235 18.15 9.15 24.93
C LEU A 235 18.51 10.44 25.66
N ALA A 236 18.85 10.34 26.95
CA ALA A 236 19.33 11.46 27.75
C ALA A 236 20.82 11.29 28.07
N PHE A 237 21.59 12.37 27.87
CA PHE A 237 23.00 12.48 28.18
C PHE A 237 23.20 13.32 29.46
N ALA A 238 24.15 12.93 30.31
CA ALA A 238 24.52 13.73 31.50
C ALA A 238 25.14 15.09 31.09
N GLU A 239 25.94 15.07 30.01
CA GLU A 239 26.50 16.27 29.37
C GLU A 239 26.07 16.30 27.90
N PRO A 240 25.62 17.45 27.38
CA PRO A 240 25.22 17.55 25.97
C PRO A 240 26.36 17.13 25.03
N PRO A 241 26.13 16.18 24.09
CA PRO A 241 27.13 15.82 23.11
C PRO A 241 27.39 17.01 22.15
N VAL A 242 28.67 17.21 21.81
CA VAL A 242 29.11 18.31 20.92
C VAL A 242 28.59 18.14 19.49
N THR A 243 28.39 16.89 19.06
CA THR A 243 27.86 16.52 17.74
C THR A 243 26.73 15.53 17.91
N ALA A 244 25.93 15.33 16.85
CA ALA A 244 24.89 14.32 16.85
C ALA A 244 25.47 12.93 17.21
N PRO A 245 24.90 12.23 18.20
CA PRO A 245 25.43 10.95 18.64
C PRO A 245 25.24 9.89 17.56
N VAL A 246 26.22 9.03 17.37
CA VAL A 246 26.13 7.85 16.51
C VAL A 246 25.69 6.68 17.37
N VAL A 247 24.46 6.20 17.15
CA VAL A 247 23.87 5.07 17.88
C VAL A 247 23.89 3.86 16.97
N ALA A 248 24.65 2.84 17.31
CA ALA A 248 24.70 1.60 16.52
C ALA A 248 23.32 0.95 16.47
N GLY A 249 22.82 0.63 15.28
CA GLY A 249 21.47 0.07 15.08
C GLY A 249 20.35 1.13 14.93
N ALA A 250 20.64 2.42 15.10
CA ALA A 250 19.65 3.47 14.82
C ALA A 250 19.51 3.72 13.32
N HIS A 251 18.26 3.88 12.89
CA HIS A 251 17.90 4.30 11.53
C HIS A 251 17.83 5.82 11.40
N ALA A 252 17.50 6.50 12.48
CA ALA A 252 17.50 7.96 12.55
C ALA A 252 17.84 8.42 13.97
N VAL A 253 18.54 9.56 14.06
CA VAL A 253 18.86 10.24 15.30
C VAL A 253 18.58 11.73 15.10
N ALA A 254 17.75 12.34 15.95
CA ALA A 254 17.38 13.74 15.87
C ALA A 254 17.20 14.33 17.27
N GLY A 255 17.72 15.53 17.50
CA GLY A 255 17.62 16.19 18.78
C GLY A 255 18.65 17.29 18.94
N TYR A 256 18.71 17.87 20.12
CA TYR A 256 19.71 18.86 20.52
C TYR A 256 19.91 18.87 22.04
N GLY A 257 21.01 19.42 22.48
CA GLY A 257 21.31 19.46 23.91
C GLY A 257 21.49 18.06 24.49
N SER A 258 20.90 17.81 25.65
CA SER A 258 21.01 16.54 26.38
C SER A 258 19.97 15.48 25.99
N GLU A 259 18.98 15.80 25.13
CA GLU A 259 17.93 14.86 24.73
C GLU A 259 17.91 14.60 23.25
N TRP A 260 17.97 13.32 22.88
CA TRP A 260 18.02 12.88 21.49
C TRP A 260 17.00 11.76 21.25
N ARG A 261 16.11 11.99 20.29
CA ARG A 261 15.19 10.96 19.82
C ARG A 261 15.89 10.05 18.82
N VAL A 262 15.70 8.75 19.00
CA VAL A 262 16.25 7.74 18.08
C VAL A 262 15.14 6.84 17.58
N LEU A 263 15.20 6.45 16.30
CA LEU A 263 14.49 5.30 15.79
C LEU A 263 15.48 4.14 15.65
N PHE A 264 15.25 3.11 16.43
CA PHE A 264 16.15 1.97 16.56
C PHE A 264 15.51 0.71 15.98
N GLY A 265 16.28 -0.08 15.22
CA GLY A 265 15.87 -1.39 14.74
C GLY A 265 16.47 -2.49 15.60
N GLY A 266 15.62 -3.18 16.38
CA GLY A 266 16.04 -4.24 17.28
C GLY A 266 15.23 -4.30 18.58
N SER A 267 15.77 -4.98 19.58
CA SER A 267 15.15 -5.19 20.90
C SER A 267 15.49 -4.08 21.90
N HIS A 268 14.69 -3.99 22.96
CA HIS A 268 14.95 -3.08 24.10
C HIS A 268 16.33 -3.27 24.71
N LEU A 269 16.81 -4.52 24.82
CA LEU A 269 18.12 -4.81 25.38
C LEU A 269 19.26 -4.31 24.49
N GLU A 270 19.11 -4.46 23.19
CA GLU A 270 20.09 -3.95 22.20
C GLU A 270 20.14 -2.41 22.22
N LEU A 271 18.98 -1.75 22.31
CA LEU A 271 18.90 -0.29 22.44
C LEU A 271 19.58 0.19 23.72
N ALA A 272 19.24 -0.42 24.88
CA ALA A 272 19.86 -0.06 26.16
C ALA A 272 21.38 -0.22 26.15
N THR A 273 21.88 -1.30 25.52
CA THR A 273 23.32 -1.55 25.34
C THR A 273 23.97 -0.48 24.46
N ALA A 274 23.35 -0.16 23.31
CA ALA A 274 23.84 0.88 22.42
C ALA A 274 23.87 2.27 23.05
N ALA A 275 22.85 2.60 23.85
CA ALA A 275 22.79 3.85 24.60
C ALA A 275 23.90 3.94 25.67
N ALA A 276 24.11 2.88 26.43
CA ALA A 276 25.14 2.83 27.47
C ALA A 276 26.54 3.01 26.90
N LEU A 277 26.84 2.43 25.72
CA LEU A 277 28.15 2.55 25.05
C LEU A 277 28.52 3.99 24.67
N ILE A 278 27.52 4.88 24.50
CA ILE A 278 27.72 6.30 24.19
C ILE A 278 27.48 7.23 25.40
N GLY A 279 27.37 6.67 26.61
CA GLY A 279 27.14 7.44 27.83
C GLY A 279 25.74 8.03 27.99
N ALA A 280 24.78 7.50 27.25
CA ALA A 280 23.36 7.89 27.35
C ALA A 280 22.55 6.87 28.14
N ARG A 281 21.41 7.31 28.63
CA ARG A 281 20.36 6.42 29.18
C ARG A 281 19.07 6.59 28.41
N VAL A 282 18.32 5.51 28.26
CA VAL A 282 16.97 5.55 27.69
C VAL A 282 16.01 6.08 28.74
N VAL A 283 15.24 7.13 28.42
CA VAL A 283 14.29 7.77 29.36
C VAL A 283 12.84 7.59 28.92
N GLU A 284 12.61 7.35 27.64
CA GLU A 284 11.28 7.08 27.07
C GLU A 284 11.41 6.06 25.95
N GLU A 285 10.49 5.11 25.88
CA GLU A 285 10.39 4.14 24.79
C GLU A 285 8.93 3.95 24.37
N ARG A 286 8.70 3.83 23.06
CA ARG A 286 7.39 3.46 22.50
C ARG A 286 7.54 2.74 21.17
N THR A 287 6.51 2.02 20.77
CA THR A 287 6.41 1.49 19.40
C THR A 287 6.21 2.64 18.42
N PRO A 288 7.05 2.76 17.38
CA PRO A 288 6.89 3.81 16.37
C PRO A 288 5.70 3.55 15.46
N THR A 289 5.26 4.62 14.80
CA THR A 289 4.32 4.53 13.67
C THR A 289 5.05 4.06 12.41
N LEU A 290 4.32 3.55 11.41
CA LEU A 290 4.91 3.24 10.11
C LEU A 290 5.54 4.48 9.47
N ASP A 291 4.95 5.66 9.65
CA ASP A 291 5.48 6.93 9.13
C ASP A 291 6.89 7.21 9.67
N GLU A 292 7.07 7.10 10.98
CA GLU A 292 8.38 7.28 11.61
C GLU A 292 9.43 6.29 11.08
N ILE A 293 9.05 5.02 10.90
CA ILE A 293 9.94 3.98 10.37
C ILE A 293 10.35 4.30 8.94
N LEU A 294 9.38 4.72 8.11
CA LEU A 294 9.60 4.96 6.69
C LEU A 294 10.43 6.23 6.45
N VAL A 295 10.11 7.33 7.15
CA VAL A 295 10.90 8.57 7.09
C VAL A 295 12.36 8.31 7.48
N ALA A 296 12.60 7.57 8.55
CA ALA A 296 13.93 7.25 9.00
C ALA A 296 14.71 6.37 7.99
N ARG A 297 14.04 5.37 7.39
CA ARG A 297 14.68 4.51 6.38
C ARG A 297 14.88 5.22 5.04
N ALA A 298 14.00 6.16 4.68
CA ALA A 298 14.14 6.97 3.47
C ALA A 298 15.28 8.00 3.60
N GLY A 299 15.44 8.63 4.78
CA GLY A 299 16.47 9.63 5.08
C GLY A 299 17.87 9.05 5.33
N GLY A 300 17.98 7.78 5.71
CA GLY A 300 19.24 7.15 6.16
C GLY A 300 20.28 6.79 5.08
N LYS A 301 20.09 7.19 3.81
CA LYS A 301 21.06 6.98 2.71
C LYS A 301 21.47 8.28 2.01
N GLY A 302 21.68 9.32 2.79
CA GLY A 302 22.13 10.62 2.28
C GLY A 302 23.12 11.32 3.20
N SER A 303 24.24 10.64 3.57
CA SER A 303 25.43 11.28 4.13
C SER A 303 26.66 10.53 3.63
#